data_e7af13ecb07f9d5407219b0829eecd46
#
_entry.id   e7af13ecb07f9d5407219b0829eecd46
#
_cell.length_a   1.000
_cell.length_b   1.000
_cell.length_c   1.000
_cell.angle_alpha   90.00
_cell.angle_beta   90.00
_cell.angle_gamma   90.00
#
_symmetry.space_group_name_H-M   'P 1'
#
loop_
_entity.id
_entity.type
_entity.pdbx_description
1 polymer ?
#
loop_
_entity_poly.entity_id
_entity_poly.type
_entity_poly.pdbx_seq_one_letter_code
_entity_poly.pdbx_strand_id
1 'polypeptide(L)'
;MRPIIFDYNGTLFFDADINEWAWRQTVNEISKGTIDFDEVYKEFKSTRNYIFIEHIFKMLGYPLEEDRINYWAKRKETEYYHRFCKEHNRKELAPGAEELFAYLRENKIPYNLCTASIKENVDLYFDFVGLNKWFDREKIAYDDGTFENKISMYRAAAERIGTKIECCTVFEDSLKSISEAVKAGCSHIIAIRNYDPDIKEIIQVINDFTELDYSIL
;
A
#
# COMPACT_ATOMS: atom_id res chain seq x y z
N MET A 1 -10.52 -13.26 -19.10
CA MET A 1 -10.15 -12.71 -17.78
C MET A 1 -9.27 -11.50 -17.95
N ARG A 2 -9.42 -10.50 -17.11
CA ARG A 2 -8.65 -9.26 -17.16
C ARG A 2 -7.28 -9.42 -16.49
N PRO A 3 -6.20 -8.77 -16.96
CA PRO A 3 -4.99 -8.60 -16.18
C PRO A 3 -5.27 -7.93 -14.85
N ILE A 4 -4.45 -8.21 -13.83
CA ILE A 4 -4.73 -7.74 -12.46
C ILE A 4 -3.60 -6.86 -11.96
N ILE A 5 -3.96 -5.74 -11.31
CA ILE A 5 -3.04 -4.90 -10.56
C ILE A 5 -3.44 -4.92 -9.09
N PHE A 6 -2.50 -5.30 -8.23
CA PHE A 6 -2.68 -5.32 -6.79
C PHE A 6 -2.03 -4.10 -6.14
N ASP A 7 -2.69 -3.47 -5.20
CA ASP A 7 -2.01 -2.74 -4.15
C ASP A 7 -1.42 -3.72 -3.12
N TYR A 8 -0.55 -3.23 -2.22
CA TYR A 8 0.12 -4.08 -1.24
C TYR A 8 -0.40 -3.89 0.19
N ASN A 9 -0.15 -2.71 0.78
CA ASN A 9 -0.47 -2.44 2.18
C ASN A 9 -1.98 -2.30 2.38
N GLY A 10 -2.57 -3.06 3.30
CA GLY A 10 -4.03 -3.11 3.49
C GLY A 10 -4.75 -4.00 2.49
N THR A 11 -4.12 -4.37 1.38
CA THR A 11 -4.67 -5.22 0.31
C THR A 11 -4.10 -6.63 0.37
N LEU A 12 -2.84 -6.82 -0.03
CA LEU A 12 -2.14 -8.11 0.02
C LEU A 12 -1.51 -8.41 1.37
N PHE A 13 -1.25 -7.39 2.17
CA PHE A 13 -0.63 -7.49 3.47
C PHE A 13 -1.37 -6.58 4.46
N PHE A 14 -2.00 -7.20 5.46
CA PHE A 14 -2.77 -6.47 6.45
C PHE A 14 -1.85 -5.96 7.57
N ASP A 15 -1.41 -4.74 7.44
CA ASP A 15 -0.36 -4.12 8.26
C ASP A 15 -0.80 -2.88 9.06
N ALA A 16 -2.10 -2.65 9.20
CA ALA A 16 -2.64 -1.48 9.92
C ALA A 16 -2.12 -1.39 11.35
N ASP A 17 -2.02 -2.54 12.05
CA ASP A 17 -1.49 -2.66 13.41
C ASP A 17 0.02 -2.33 13.46
N ILE A 18 0.79 -2.77 12.46
CA ILE A 18 2.22 -2.50 12.34
C ILE A 18 2.47 -1.02 12.09
N ASN A 19 1.68 -0.43 11.18
CA ASN A 19 1.75 0.98 10.85
C ASN A 19 1.41 1.86 12.06
N GLU A 20 0.34 1.54 12.77
CA GLU A 20 -0.05 2.26 13.99
C GLU A 20 1.04 2.18 15.04
N TRP A 21 1.59 0.98 15.29
CA TRP A 21 2.66 0.79 16.25
C TRP A 21 3.91 1.61 15.87
N ALA A 22 4.32 1.56 14.60
CA ALA A 22 5.48 2.29 14.10
C ALA A 22 5.29 3.81 14.25
N TRP A 23 4.10 4.32 13.95
CA TRP A 23 3.78 5.73 14.15
C TRP A 23 3.78 6.11 15.63
N ARG A 24 3.23 5.27 16.51
CA ARG A 24 3.25 5.50 17.96
C ARG A 24 4.67 5.64 18.49
N GLN A 25 5.59 4.76 18.06
CA GLN A 25 7.00 4.88 18.44
C GLN A 25 7.60 6.19 17.91
N THR A 26 7.37 6.51 16.64
CA THR A 26 7.90 7.72 16.00
C THR A 26 7.41 9.00 16.70
N VAL A 27 6.10 9.12 16.92
CA VAL A 27 5.52 10.29 17.60
C VAL A 27 6.06 10.42 19.04
N ASN A 28 6.12 9.31 19.78
CA ASN A 28 6.64 9.33 21.14
C ASN A 28 8.12 9.73 21.19
N GLU A 29 8.93 9.27 20.25
CA GLU A 29 10.36 9.63 20.20
C GLU A 29 10.56 11.12 19.84
N ILE A 30 9.82 11.63 18.84
CA ILE A 30 9.87 13.05 18.43
C ILE A 30 9.41 13.96 19.59
N SER A 31 8.26 13.62 20.18
CA SER A 31 7.59 14.46 21.18
C SER A 31 8.08 14.22 22.61
N LYS A 32 8.88 13.18 22.85
CA LYS A 32 9.25 12.70 24.19
C LYS A 32 8.01 12.42 25.06
N GLY A 33 6.95 11.93 24.43
CA GLY A 33 5.69 11.59 25.09
C GLY A 33 4.79 12.79 25.47
N THR A 34 5.04 13.97 24.94
CA THR A 34 4.22 15.17 25.25
C THR A 34 2.98 15.32 24.35
N ILE A 35 2.89 14.54 23.27
CA ILE A 35 1.75 14.54 22.34
C ILE A 35 0.90 13.29 22.61
N ASP A 36 -0.42 13.47 22.70
CA ASP A 36 -1.37 12.36 22.69
C ASP A 36 -1.43 11.75 21.29
N PHE A 37 -0.86 10.56 21.16
CA PHE A 37 -0.77 9.86 19.87
C PHE A 37 -2.15 9.54 19.30
N ASP A 38 -3.09 9.08 20.13
CA ASP A 38 -4.39 8.60 19.64
C ASP A 38 -5.25 9.73 19.07
N GLU A 39 -5.06 10.95 19.59
CA GLU A 39 -5.73 12.14 19.07
C GLU A 39 -5.20 12.51 17.69
N VAL A 40 -3.88 12.63 17.52
CA VAL A 40 -3.28 13.05 16.25
C VAL A 40 -3.34 11.95 15.18
N TYR A 41 -3.23 10.68 15.57
CA TYR A 41 -3.23 9.57 14.61
C TYR A 41 -4.55 9.43 13.86
N LYS A 42 -5.68 9.68 14.49
CA LYS A 42 -7.00 9.64 13.84
C LYS A 42 -7.10 10.53 12.62
N GLU A 43 -6.48 11.71 12.68
CA GLU A 43 -6.52 12.69 11.59
C GLU A 43 -5.49 12.36 10.49
N PHE A 44 -4.31 11.85 10.86
CA PHE A 44 -3.17 11.77 9.96
C PHE A 44 -2.83 10.36 9.46
N LYS A 45 -3.46 9.29 9.95
CA LYS A 45 -3.14 7.88 9.63
C LYS A 45 -3.11 7.54 8.13
N SER A 46 -3.86 8.28 7.31
CA SER A 46 -3.93 8.06 5.85
C SER A 46 -3.19 9.12 5.04
N THR A 47 -2.35 9.93 5.69
CA THR A 47 -1.54 10.93 5.01
C THR A 47 -0.14 10.39 4.68
N ARG A 48 0.59 11.10 3.81
CA ARG A 48 2.00 10.78 3.56
C ARG A 48 2.84 11.04 4.81
N ASN A 49 3.88 10.25 5.01
CA ASN A 49 4.72 10.31 6.20
C ASN A 49 5.23 11.72 6.52
N TYR A 50 5.72 12.45 5.51
CA TYR A 50 6.25 13.79 5.73
C TYR A 50 5.18 14.78 6.22
N ILE A 51 3.93 14.66 5.76
CA ILE A 51 2.81 15.53 6.20
C ILE A 51 2.53 15.32 7.69
N PHE A 52 2.52 14.06 8.13
CA PHE A 52 2.30 13.76 9.54
C PHE A 52 3.46 14.29 10.41
N ILE A 53 4.70 14.10 9.97
CA ILE A 53 5.88 14.60 10.70
C ILE A 53 5.91 16.13 10.74
N GLU A 54 5.59 16.82 9.65
CA GLU A 54 5.44 18.29 9.65
C GLU A 54 4.39 18.73 10.67
N HIS A 55 3.27 18.03 10.76
CA HIS A 55 2.25 18.35 11.75
C HIS A 55 2.78 18.22 13.17
N ILE A 56 3.44 17.11 13.50
CA ILE A 56 4.08 16.91 14.82
C ILE A 56 5.11 18.02 15.12
N PHE A 57 5.93 18.40 14.13
CA PHE A 57 6.92 19.47 14.29
C PHE A 57 6.26 20.82 14.55
N LYS A 58 5.15 21.14 13.85
CA LYS A 58 4.36 22.37 14.09
C LYS A 58 3.80 22.41 15.50
N MET A 59 3.24 21.29 15.99
CA MET A 59 2.72 21.19 17.36
C MET A 59 3.81 21.45 18.42
N LEU A 60 5.05 21.01 18.15
CA LEU A 60 6.19 21.14 19.05
C LEU A 60 6.97 22.45 18.87
N GLY A 61 6.59 23.29 17.89
CA GLY A 61 7.34 24.51 17.56
C GLY A 61 8.72 24.23 16.96
N TYR A 62 8.93 23.07 16.34
CA TYR A 62 10.20 22.72 15.69
C TYR A 62 10.30 23.32 14.30
N PRO A 63 11.53 23.69 13.84
CA PRO A 63 11.75 24.10 12.47
C PRO A 63 11.37 23.00 11.47
N LEU A 64 10.72 23.40 10.36
CA LEU A 64 10.34 22.49 9.26
C LEU A 64 11.53 22.33 8.29
N GLU A 65 12.59 21.67 8.75
CA GLU A 65 13.78 21.38 7.96
C GLU A 65 13.54 20.07 7.20
N GLU A 66 13.65 20.10 5.88
CA GLU A 66 13.37 18.98 5.00
C GLU A 66 14.19 17.73 5.37
N ASP A 67 15.48 17.89 5.64
CA ASP A 67 16.35 16.77 6.02
C ASP A 67 15.88 16.07 7.32
N ARG A 68 15.38 16.85 8.29
CA ARG A 68 14.87 16.30 9.55
C ARG A 68 13.53 15.58 9.34
N ILE A 69 12.67 16.14 8.50
CA ILE A 69 11.39 15.52 8.15
C ILE A 69 11.63 14.18 7.44
N ASN A 70 12.52 14.17 6.45
CA ASN A 70 12.90 12.97 5.70
C ASN A 70 13.58 11.92 6.60
N TYR A 71 14.44 12.35 7.53
CA TYR A 71 15.04 11.45 8.53
C TYR A 71 13.98 10.70 9.33
N TRP A 72 12.99 11.41 9.88
CA TRP A 72 11.93 10.79 10.69
C TRP A 72 10.97 9.94 9.85
N ALA A 73 10.65 10.36 8.62
CA ALA A 73 9.86 9.58 7.70
C ALA A 73 10.53 8.23 7.39
N LYS A 74 11.83 8.26 7.07
CA LYS A 74 12.62 7.05 6.83
C LYS A 74 12.78 6.19 8.09
N ARG A 75 13.04 6.81 9.24
CA ARG A 75 13.19 6.12 10.52
C ARG A 75 11.93 5.37 10.93
N LYS A 76 10.73 5.96 10.73
CA LYS A 76 9.45 5.29 10.95
C LYS A 76 9.37 3.97 10.18
N GLU A 77 9.82 3.95 8.93
CA GLU A 77 9.80 2.72 8.12
C GLU A 77 10.90 1.74 8.55
N THR A 78 12.15 2.19 8.58
CA THR A 78 13.29 1.27 8.72
C THR A 78 13.52 0.80 10.15
N GLU A 79 13.35 1.68 11.17
CA GLU A 79 13.64 1.36 12.57
C GLU A 79 12.43 0.78 13.31
N TYR A 80 11.21 1.13 12.89
CA TYR A 80 10.02 0.67 13.59
C TYR A 80 9.23 -0.35 12.78
N TYR A 81 8.74 0.00 11.59
CA TYR A 81 7.94 -0.90 10.77
C TYR A 81 8.70 -2.18 10.41
N HIS A 82 9.92 -2.06 9.86
CA HIS A 82 10.75 -3.24 9.52
C HIS A 82 11.12 -4.07 10.74
N ARG A 83 11.46 -3.40 11.86
CA ARG A 83 11.79 -4.10 13.10
C ARG A 83 10.61 -4.91 13.60
N PHE A 84 9.40 -4.32 13.66
CA PHE A 84 8.19 -5.02 14.07
C PHE A 84 7.94 -6.26 13.19
N CYS A 85 8.01 -6.08 11.86
CA CYS A 85 7.81 -7.20 10.94
C CYS A 85 8.77 -8.36 11.22
N LYS A 86 10.05 -8.05 11.44
CA LYS A 86 11.10 -9.07 11.68
C LYS A 86 10.96 -9.72 13.05
N GLU A 87 10.79 -8.94 14.12
CA GLU A 87 10.67 -9.45 15.49
C GLU A 87 9.43 -10.34 15.70
N HIS A 88 8.32 -10.01 15.00
CA HIS A 88 7.08 -10.78 15.08
C HIS A 88 6.88 -11.74 13.91
N ASN A 89 7.91 -11.93 13.07
CA ASN A 89 7.89 -12.79 11.89
C ASN A 89 6.65 -12.59 10.99
N ARG A 90 6.23 -11.34 10.80
CA ARG A 90 5.05 -10.97 10.00
C ARG A 90 5.34 -11.13 8.51
N LYS A 91 4.91 -12.26 7.94
CA LYS A 91 5.14 -12.66 6.54
C LYS A 91 3.88 -13.09 5.81
N GLU A 92 2.81 -13.32 6.55
CA GLU A 92 1.57 -13.86 6.02
C GLU A 92 0.91 -12.81 5.12
N LEU A 93 0.64 -13.21 3.89
CA LEU A 93 -0.22 -12.44 2.98
C LEU A 93 -1.68 -12.55 3.42
N ALA A 94 -2.51 -11.68 2.90
CA ALA A 94 -3.95 -11.74 3.13
C ALA A 94 -4.50 -13.14 2.78
N PRO A 95 -5.45 -13.68 3.57
CA PRO A 95 -6.04 -15.00 3.32
C PRO A 95 -6.51 -15.14 1.87
N GLY A 96 -6.19 -16.26 1.21
CA GLY A 96 -6.56 -16.54 -0.18
C GLY A 96 -5.68 -15.87 -1.25
N ALA A 97 -4.72 -15.00 -0.87
CA ALA A 97 -3.88 -14.31 -1.85
C ALA A 97 -2.95 -15.25 -2.62
N GLU A 98 -2.30 -16.19 -1.93
CA GLU A 98 -1.41 -17.15 -2.59
C GLU A 98 -2.17 -18.12 -3.50
N GLU A 99 -3.38 -18.52 -3.12
CA GLU A 99 -4.28 -19.33 -3.94
C GLU A 99 -4.69 -18.58 -5.22
N LEU A 100 -5.00 -17.29 -5.09
CA LEU A 100 -5.28 -16.45 -6.26
C LEU A 100 -4.06 -16.35 -7.16
N PHE A 101 -2.86 -16.13 -6.65
CA PHE A 101 -1.65 -16.06 -7.47
C PHE A 101 -1.38 -17.38 -8.20
N ALA A 102 -1.59 -18.52 -7.54
CA ALA A 102 -1.47 -19.84 -8.16
C ALA A 102 -2.47 -19.99 -9.31
N TYR A 103 -3.74 -19.63 -9.09
CA TYR A 103 -4.79 -19.62 -10.10
C TYR A 103 -4.45 -18.72 -11.31
N LEU A 104 -3.97 -17.49 -11.05
CA LEU A 104 -3.59 -16.55 -12.13
C LEU A 104 -2.45 -17.12 -12.99
N ARG A 105 -1.46 -17.76 -12.38
CA ARG A 105 -0.34 -18.40 -13.10
C ARG A 105 -0.80 -19.59 -13.95
N GLU A 106 -1.62 -20.47 -13.37
CA GLU A 106 -2.15 -21.63 -14.08
C GLU A 106 -2.96 -21.21 -15.31
N ASN A 107 -3.76 -20.15 -15.19
CA ASN A 107 -4.60 -19.62 -16.26
C ASN A 107 -3.86 -18.59 -17.15
N LYS A 108 -2.56 -18.35 -16.91
CA LYS A 108 -1.72 -17.39 -17.66
C LYS A 108 -2.29 -15.97 -17.70
N ILE A 109 -2.95 -15.56 -16.62
CA ILE A 109 -3.48 -14.22 -16.47
C ILE A 109 -2.34 -13.31 -15.99
N PRO A 110 -1.98 -12.24 -16.73
CA PRO A 110 -0.95 -11.31 -16.27
C PRO A 110 -1.38 -10.56 -15.02
N TYR A 111 -0.44 -10.36 -14.10
CA TYR A 111 -0.69 -9.55 -12.92
C TYR A 111 0.58 -8.82 -12.48
N ASN A 112 0.41 -7.72 -11.76
CA ASN A 112 1.50 -6.90 -11.27
C ASN A 112 1.13 -6.22 -9.95
N LEU A 113 2.12 -5.60 -9.32
CA LEU A 113 2.00 -4.83 -8.08
C LEU A 113 2.13 -3.33 -8.36
N CYS A 114 1.31 -2.52 -7.70
CA CYS A 114 1.37 -1.07 -7.70
C CYS A 114 1.23 -0.57 -6.26
N THR A 115 2.32 -0.17 -5.63
CA THR A 115 2.33 0.28 -4.23
C THR A 115 2.94 1.66 -4.06
N ALA A 116 2.36 2.49 -3.20
CA ALA A 116 2.95 3.78 -2.82
C ALA A 116 4.08 3.66 -1.78
N SER A 117 4.55 2.45 -1.51
CA SER A 117 5.67 2.19 -0.62
C SER A 117 7.00 2.60 -1.22
N ILE A 118 7.90 3.10 -0.37
CA ILE A 118 9.27 3.43 -0.74
C ILE A 118 10.11 2.17 -0.99
N LYS A 119 11.25 2.34 -1.66
CA LYS A 119 12.16 1.23 -2.01
C LYS A 119 12.52 0.33 -0.84
N GLU A 120 12.83 0.90 0.32
CA GLU A 120 13.22 0.13 1.51
C GLU A 120 12.11 -0.83 1.96
N ASN A 121 10.85 -0.41 1.87
CA ASN A 121 9.71 -1.28 2.17
C ASN A 121 9.53 -2.35 1.10
N VAL A 122 9.70 -2.00 -0.18
CA VAL A 122 9.67 -2.99 -1.27
C VAL A 122 10.75 -4.06 -1.06
N ASP A 123 11.96 -3.67 -0.67
CA ASP A 123 13.03 -4.60 -0.34
C ASP A 123 12.61 -5.56 0.81
N LEU A 124 11.97 -5.04 1.87
CA LEU A 124 11.42 -5.88 2.94
C LEU A 124 10.37 -6.87 2.41
N TYR A 125 9.45 -6.41 1.54
CA TYR A 125 8.39 -7.26 1.00
C TYR A 125 8.95 -8.41 0.15
N PHE A 126 9.96 -8.13 -0.66
CA PHE A 126 10.57 -9.14 -1.51
C PHE A 126 11.50 -10.07 -0.76
N ASP A 127 12.38 -9.53 0.10
CA ASP A 127 13.47 -10.29 0.71
C ASP A 127 13.05 -10.98 2.02
N PHE A 128 12.11 -10.40 2.77
CA PHE A 128 11.65 -10.94 4.04
C PHE A 128 10.28 -11.60 3.97
N VAL A 129 9.27 -10.94 3.37
CA VAL A 129 7.92 -11.52 3.21
C VAL A 129 7.92 -12.58 2.11
N GLY A 130 8.76 -12.45 1.09
CA GLY A 130 8.94 -13.46 0.05
C GLY A 130 8.10 -13.21 -1.21
N LEU A 131 7.79 -11.94 -1.52
CA LEU A 131 7.04 -11.58 -2.74
C LEU A 131 7.75 -11.98 -4.04
N ASN A 132 9.07 -12.23 -4.00
CA ASN A 132 9.84 -12.76 -5.14
C ASN A 132 9.31 -14.12 -5.65
N LYS A 133 8.58 -14.85 -4.83
CA LYS A 133 7.87 -16.06 -5.26
C LYS A 133 6.76 -15.75 -6.28
N TRP A 134 6.16 -14.58 -6.23
CA TRP A 134 4.94 -14.24 -6.95
C TRP A 134 5.12 -13.13 -7.98
N PHE A 135 5.91 -12.12 -7.70
CA PHE A 135 6.11 -10.94 -8.53
C PHE A 135 7.52 -10.82 -9.07
N ASP A 136 7.66 -10.21 -10.24
CA ASP A 136 8.93 -9.80 -10.81
C ASP A 136 9.26 -8.38 -10.30
N ARG A 137 10.30 -8.25 -9.46
CA ARG A 137 10.71 -6.98 -8.85
C ARG A 137 10.94 -5.87 -9.86
N GLU A 138 11.46 -6.20 -11.05
CA GLU A 138 11.75 -5.21 -12.10
C GLU A 138 10.50 -4.68 -12.79
N LYS A 139 9.36 -5.38 -12.64
CA LYS A 139 8.09 -4.98 -13.27
C LYS A 139 7.13 -4.26 -12.36
N ILE A 140 7.28 -4.34 -11.05
CA ILE A 140 6.36 -3.67 -10.13
C ILE A 140 6.47 -2.15 -10.25
N ALA A 141 5.38 -1.43 -9.98
CA ALA A 141 5.39 0.01 -9.81
C ALA A 141 5.39 0.34 -8.30
N TYR A 142 6.36 1.10 -7.84
CA TYR A 142 6.45 1.56 -6.45
C TYR A 142 6.92 3.02 -6.41
N ASP A 143 6.84 3.69 -5.26
CA ASP A 143 7.29 5.08 -5.10
C ASP A 143 8.84 5.13 -5.10
N ASP A 144 9.40 5.27 -6.29
CA ASP A 144 10.84 5.44 -6.54
C ASP A 144 11.23 6.92 -6.73
N GLY A 145 10.28 7.83 -6.52
CA GLY A 145 10.45 9.28 -6.72
C GLY A 145 10.31 9.74 -8.18
N THR A 146 10.09 8.83 -9.14
CA THR A 146 9.90 9.19 -10.55
C THR A 146 8.44 9.41 -10.93
N PHE A 147 7.52 8.92 -10.16
CA PHE A 147 6.08 9.04 -10.39
C PHE A 147 5.50 10.29 -9.74
N GLU A 148 4.72 11.04 -10.50
CA GLU A 148 4.01 12.21 -10.00
C GLU A 148 2.95 11.85 -8.93
N ASN A 149 2.25 10.73 -9.13
CA ASN A 149 1.16 10.27 -8.27
C ASN A 149 0.83 8.79 -8.54
N LYS A 150 -0.10 8.22 -7.76
CA LYS A 150 -0.50 6.81 -7.92
C LYS A 150 -1.24 6.54 -9.24
N ILE A 151 -1.82 7.57 -9.89
CA ILE A 151 -2.45 7.45 -11.22
C ILE A 151 -1.41 7.02 -12.26
N SER A 152 -0.25 7.71 -12.29
CA SER A 152 0.85 7.37 -13.20
C SER A 152 1.45 6.00 -12.88
N MET A 153 1.50 5.62 -11.59
CA MET A 153 1.97 4.30 -11.15
C MET A 153 1.05 3.17 -11.64
N TYR A 154 -0.28 3.31 -11.56
CA TYR A 154 -1.22 2.30 -12.08
C TYR A 154 -1.05 2.07 -13.57
N ARG A 155 -0.88 3.15 -14.35
CA ARG A 155 -0.63 3.05 -15.79
C ARG A 155 0.67 2.32 -16.09
N ALA A 156 1.74 2.69 -15.41
CA ALA A 156 3.05 2.04 -15.55
C ALA A 156 3.00 0.55 -15.15
N ALA A 157 2.31 0.21 -14.06
CA ALA A 157 2.16 -1.17 -13.62
C ALA A 157 1.47 -2.04 -14.70
N ALA A 158 0.42 -1.51 -15.35
CA ALA A 158 -0.27 -2.19 -16.43
C ALA A 158 0.62 -2.31 -17.70
N GLU A 159 1.29 -1.24 -18.10
CA GLU A 159 2.19 -1.23 -19.26
C GLU A 159 3.34 -2.24 -19.12
N ARG A 160 3.91 -2.38 -17.92
CA ARG A 160 5.00 -3.33 -17.63
C ARG A 160 4.61 -4.81 -17.77
N ILE A 161 3.30 -5.10 -17.80
CA ILE A 161 2.77 -6.44 -18.10
C ILE A 161 2.07 -6.52 -19.46
N GLY A 162 2.33 -5.54 -20.35
CA GLY A 162 1.88 -5.55 -21.74
C GLY A 162 0.40 -5.21 -21.96
N THR A 163 -0.22 -4.45 -21.04
CA THR A 163 -1.63 -4.07 -21.12
C THR A 163 -1.83 -2.59 -20.80
N LYS A 164 -3.08 -2.14 -20.83
CA LYS A 164 -3.50 -0.81 -20.37
C LYS A 164 -4.36 -0.95 -19.14
N ILE A 165 -4.32 0.07 -18.26
CA ILE A 165 -5.07 0.06 -16.99
C ILE A 165 -6.59 -0.09 -17.18
N GLU A 166 -7.13 0.43 -18.29
CA GLU A 166 -8.55 0.31 -18.65
C GLU A 166 -8.99 -1.15 -18.89
N CYS A 167 -8.03 -2.02 -19.19
CA CYS A 167 -8.24 -3.46 -19.40
C CYS A 167 -8.04 -4.29 -18.12
N CYS A 168 -7.58 -3.67 -17.02
CA CYS A 168 -7.23 -4.36 -15.79
C CYS A 168 -8.40 -4.42 -14.79
N THR A 169 -8.30 -5.37 -13.85
CA THR A 169 -8.97 -5.33 -12.56
C THR A 169 -7.97 -4.85 -11.51
N VAL A 170 -8.36 -3.91 -10.65
CA VAL A 170 -7.52 -3.39 -9.57
C VAL A 170 -8.06 -3.87 -8.22
N PHE A 171 -7.18 -4.40 -7.35
CA PHE A 171 -7.48 -4.68 -5.94
C PHE A 171 -6.87 -3.58 -5.08
N GLU A 172 -7.68 -2.96 -4.22
CA GLU A 172 -7.29 -1.78 -3.44
C GLU A 172 -8.13 -1.64 -2.16
N ASP A 173 -7.54 -1.18 -1.06
CA ASP A 173 -8.23 -0.97 0.21
C ASP A 173 -8.55 0.50 0.52
N SER A 174 -7.83 1.44 -0.08
CA SER A 174 -7.95 2.87 0.20
C SER A 174 -8.90 3.57 -0.78
N LEU A 175 -9.97 4.22 -0.28
CA LEU A 175 -10.91 4.97 -1.13
C LEU A 175 -10.21 6.06 -1.96
N LYS A 176 -9.16 6.67 -1.43
CA LYS A 176 -8.34 7.62 -2.18
C LYS A 176 -7.67 6.95 -3.37
N SER A 177 -7.00 5.82 -3.15
CA SER A 177 -6.30 5.08 -4.21
C SER A 177 -7.28 4.44 -5.20
N ILE A 178 -8.45 4.00 -4.74
CA ILE A 178 -9.56 3.57 -5.62
C ILE A 178 -9.94 4.72 -6.56
N SER A 179 -10.16 5.93 -6.03
CA SER A 179 -10.44 7.11 -6.86
C SER A 179 -9.30 7.45 -7.84
N GLU A 180 -8.04 7.21 -7.44
CA GLU A 180 -6.88 7.39 -8.32
C GLU A 180 -6.82 6.31 -9.42
N ALA A 181 -7.19 5.05 -9.14
CA ALA A 181 -7.31 4.00 -10.13
C ALA A 181 -8.42 4.30 -11.16
N VAL A 182 -9.58 4.79 -10.72
CA VAL A 182 -10.65 5.27 -11.62
C VAL A 182 -10.14 6.41 -12.51
N LYS A 183 -9.46 7.40 -11.95
CA LYS A 183 -8.84 8.50 -12.72
C LYS A 183 -7.74 8.02 -13.68
N ALA A 184 -7.08 6.91 -13.38
CA ALA A 184 -6.14 6.27 -14.30
C ALA A 184 -6.83 5.65 -15.50
N GLY A 185 -8.14 5.34 -15.41
CA GLY A 185 -8.97 4.74 -16.44
C GLY A 185 -9.51 3.35 -16.08
N CYS A 186 -9.24 2.84 -14.87
CA CYS A 186 -9.75 1.54 -14.43
C CYS A 186 -11.25 1.60 -14.19
N SER A 187 -11.99 0.62 -14.74
CA SER A 187 -13.43 0.50 -14.56
C SER A 187 -13.85 -0.77 -13.81
N HIS A 188 -12.89 -1.55 -13.33
CA HIS A 188 -13.13 -2.81 -12.62
C HIS A 188 -12.28 -2.83 -11.35
N ILE A 189 -12.89 -2.54 -10.22
CA ILE A 189 -12.20 -2.48 -8.93
C ILE A 189 -12.84 -3.46 -7.96
N ILE A 190 -12.00 -4.24 -7.30
CA ILE A 190 -12.36 -5.06 -6.17
C ILE A 190 -11.80 -4.38 -4.92
N ALA A 191 -12.69 -3.86 -4.10
CA ALA A 191 -12.32 -3.13 -2.91
C ALA A 191 -12.11 -4.09 -1.73
N ILE A 192 -11.03 -3.89 -0.98
CA ILE A 192 -10.72 -4.66 0.22
C ILE A 192 -11.21 -3.87 1.44
N ARG A 193 -12.23 -4.40 2.14
CA ARG A 193 -12.78 -3.86 3.41
C ARG A 193 -13.34 -2.44 3.36
N ASN A 194 -13.30 -1.78 2.21
CA ASN A 194 -13.80 -0.41 2.03
C ASN A 194 -14.86 -0.36 0.93
N TYR A 195 -15.85 0.49 1.13
CA TYR A 195 -16.92 0.69 0.18
C TYR A 195 -17.35 2.15 0.13
N ASP A 196 -17.53 2.66 -1.09
CA ASP A 196 -18.16 3.94 -1.36
C ASP A 196 -19.22 3.73 -2.45
N PRO A 197 -20.52 3.91 -2.16
CA PRO A 197 -21.60 3.69 -3.12
C PRO A 197 -21.57 4.64 -4.32
N ASP A 198 -20.86 5.76 -4.22
CA ASP A 198 -20.73 6.72 -5.30
C ASP A 198 -19.67 6.31 -6.33
N ILE A 199 -18.80 5.34 -6.01
CA ILE A 199 -17.80 4.80 -6.93
C ILE A 199 -18.37 3.54 -7.63
N LYS A 200 -18.93 3.76 -8.82
CA LYS A 200 -19.60 2.70 -9.60
C LYS A 200 -18.66 1.65 -10.18
N GLU A 201 -17.38 1.95 -10.24
CA GLU A 201 -16.31 1.07 -10.71
C GLU A 201 -15.98 -0.04 -9.71
N ILE A 202 -16.43 0.05 -8.46
CA ILE A 202 -16.33 -1.03 -7.47
C ILE A 202 -17.36 -2.10 -7.82
N ILE A 203 -16.87 -3.23 -8.34
CA ILE A 203 -17.71 -4.36 -8.78
C ILE A 203 -17.90 -5.42 -7.69
N GLN A 204 -17.00 -5.46 -6.73
CA GLN A 204 -17.10 -6.33 -5.54
C GLN A 204 -16.36 -5.69 -4.37
N VAL A 205 -16.86 -5.96 -3.15
CA VAL A 205 -16.16 -5.67 -1.89
C VAL A 205 -15.92 -7.00 -1.17
N ILE A 206 -14.69 -7.25 -0.75
CA ILE A 206 -14.30 -8.45 -0.03
C ILE A 206 -13.53 -8.09 1.24
N ASN A 207 -13.57 -8.94 2.25
CA ASN A 207 -12.75 -8.79 3.45
C ASN A 207 -11.34 -9.32 3.24
N ASP A 208 -11.21 -10.39 2.47
CA ASP A 208 -9.97 -10.99 2.00
C ASP A 208 -10.24 -11.84 0.73
N PHE A 209 -9.20 -12.44 0.16
CA PHE A 209 -9.31 -13.13 -1.12
C PHE A 209 -10.04 -14.47 -1.06
N THR A 210 -10.39 -14.99 0.12
CA THR A 210 -11.24 -16.19 0.26
C THR A 210 -12.68 -15.93 -0.14
N GLU A 211 -13.12 -14.66 -0.15
CA GLU A 211 -14.46 -14.23 -0.56
C GLU A 211 -14.55 -13.87 -2.05
N LEU A 212 -13.44 -13.97 -2.80
CA LEU A 212 -13.39 -13.56 -4.20
C LEU A 212 -14.22 -14.47 -5.10
N ASP A 213 -15.13 -13.87 -5.85
CA ASP A 213 -15.81 -14.56 -6.95
C ASP A 213 -14.91 -14.56 -8.21
N TYR A 214 -14.31 -15.69 -8.51
CA TYR A 214 -13.43 -15.84 -9.67
C TYR A 214 -14.15 -15.68 -11.02
N SER A 215 -15.48 -15.71 -11.05
CA SER A 215 -16.26 -15.53 -12.29
C SER A 215 -16.25 -14.09 -12.81
N ILE A 216 -15.89 -13.13 -11.96
CA ILE A 216 -15.84 -11.71 -12.32
C ILE A 216 -14.46 -11.20 -12.78
N LEU A 217 -13.42 -12.05 -12.71
CA LEU A 217 -12.06 -11.74 -13.13
C LEU A 217 -11.85 -11.72 -14.65
#